data_af9d2e61cb95526b651258ee4660f9b2
#
_entry.id   af9d2e61cb95526b651258ee4660f9b2
#
_cell.length_a   1.000
_cell.length_b   1.000
_cell.length_c   1.000
_cell.angle_alpha   90.00
_cell.angle_beta   90.00
_cell.angle_gamma   90.00
#
_symmetry.space_group_name_H-M   'P 1'
#
loop_
_entity.id
_entity.type
_entity.pdbx_description
1 polymer ?
#
loop_
_entity_poly.entity_id
_entity_poly.type
_entity_poly.pdbx_seq_one_letter_code
_entity_poly.pdbx_strand_id
1 'polypeptide(L)'
;MNRKNAFGRVLLIVSLTATLCLSIDIVYKYLTREHNRNEQMRTSLVSVLEDSMEKRGKEDMYIVSHSYTRRDFKDDSSKTVTMDVGEGPKEYIVPAYKHYNNIAENPTERLFDSVILEEQPLEPDSLNMLWDSLWVENGISGSGNIRVSVTDLSGNVSIAYAKDTRHMLVLDSLCSYYIGYRCEVEVTAFVPPFRYWRSMTLWDWIKHAFLLFSVVLFFWGWNVHNRRFVEVRRSDVTELAGTEKEIPVVVLKETASCIYQLGDDVLFDSTNRLLRRGNQVKNLLPQVSALLLGLLEADGYCMLMSDIYLLLWPDGSGRSERVHTVAGRLRSSLAEMSPQISLVSGNSKYQLKIAHSIEENTAPDVDLQN
;
A
#
# COMPACT_ATOMS: atom_id res chain seq x y z
N MET A 1 41.20 15.11 -10.83
CA MET A 1 39.87 14.43 -10.78
C MET A 1 39.79 13.39 -11.88
N ASN A 2 39.83 12.11 -11.52
CA ASN A 2 40.10 11.00 -12.43
C ASN A 2 38.88 10.77 -13.38
N ARG A 3 39.09 10.93 -14.71
CA ARG A 3 38.04 10.80 -15.77
C ARG A 3 37.16 9.53 -15.62
N LYS A 4 37.75 8.45 -15.09
CA LYS A 4 37.03 7.15 -14.87
C LYS A 4 35.99 7.23 -13.73
N ASN A 5 36.20 8.08 -12.71
CA ASN A 5 35.23 8.26 -11.61
C ASN A 5 34.03 9.13 -12.03
N ALA A 6 34.27 10.09 -12.94
CA ALA A 6 33.21 10.89 -13.53
C ALA A 6 32.28 10.04 -14.37
N PHE A 7 32.82 9.13 -15.20
CA PHE A 7 32.02 8.23 -16.06
C PHE A 7 31.08 7.30 -15.23
N GLY A 8 31.60 6.69 -14.16
CA GLY A 8 30.78 5.83 -13.30
C GLY A 8 29.64 6.57 -12.62
N ARG A 9 29.88 7.80 -12.13
CA ARG A 9 28.83 8.64 -11.54
C ARG A 9 27.79 9.08 -12.56
N VAL A 10 28.21 9.48 -13.76
CA VAL A 10 27.31 9.85 -14.85
C VAL A 10 26.43 8.66 -15.24
N LEU A 11 27.00 7.47 -15.37
CA LEU A 11 26.24 6.25 -15.69
C LEU A 11 25.18 5.93 -14.62
N LEU A 12 25.54 6.06 -13.33
CA LEU A 12 24.60 5.85 -12.23
C LEU A 12 23.44 6.86 -12.25
N ILE A 13 23.75 8.15 -12.48
CA ILE A 13 22.74 9.19 -12.55
C ILE A 13 21.81 8.95 -13.75
N VAL A 14 22.35 8.66 -14.94
CA VAL A 14 21.58 8.42 -16.15
C VAL A 14 20.71 7.17 -16.00
N SER A 15 21.23 6.08 -15.44
CA SER A 15 20.43 4.87 -15.22
C SER A 15 19.33 5.10 -14.19
N LEU A 16 19.58 5.84 -13.11
CA LEU A 16 18.59 6.17 -12.10
C LEU A 16 17.46 7.05 -12.68
N THR A 17 17.82 8.09 -13.43
CA THR A 17 16.82 8.97 -14.07
C THR A 17 16.01 8.23 -15.12
N ALA A 18 16.62 7.37 -15.93
CA ALA A 18 15.93 6.53 -16.91
C ALA A 18 14.96 5.56 -16.24
N THR A 19 15.38 4.89 -15.17
CA THR A 19 14.52 3.99 -14.40
C THR A 19 13.32 4.74 -13.82
N LEU A 20 13.53 5.91 -13.24
CA LEU A 20 12.46 6.73 -12.65
C LEU A 20 11.45 7.19 -13.74
N CYS A 21 11.93 7.73 -14.85
CA CYS A 21 11.08 8.18 -15.95
C CYS A 21 10.25 7.04 -16.56
N LEU A 22 10.87 5.87 -16.80
CA LEU A 22 10.17 4.71 -17.34
C LEU A 22 9.13 4.16 -16.35
N SER A 23 9.44 4.13 -15.05
CA SER A 23 8.49 3.70 -14.01
C SER A 23 7.27 4.61 -13.96
N ILE A 24 7.47 5.93 -14.02
CA ILE A 24 6.37 6.92 -14.04
C ILE A 24 5.51 6.74 -15.29
N ASP A 25 6.12 6.58 -16.49
CA ASP A 25 5.37 6.36 -17.74
C ASP A 25 4.52 5.08 -17.69
N ILE A 26 5.05 3.99 -17.13
CA ILE A 26 4.33 2.72 -16.98
C ILE A 26 3.14 2.88 -16.03
N VAL A 27 3.34 3.50 -14.85
CA VAL A 27 2.26 3.74 -13.88
C VAL A 27 1.19 4.65 -14.47
N TYR A 28 1.58 5.73 -15.12
CA TYR A 28 0.66 6.66 -15.78
C TYR A 28 -0.20 5.95 -16.84
N LYS A 29 0.42 5.12 -17.67
CA LYS A 29 -0.30 4.34 -18.71
C LYS A 29 -1.23 3.30 -18.08
N TYR A 30 -0.81 2.65 -17.00
CA TYR A 30 -1.67 1.71 -16.28
C TYR A 30 -2.95 2.41 -15.81
N LEU A 31 -2.82 3.50 -15.07
CA LEU A 31 -3.95 4.26 -14.53
C LEU A 31 -4.85 4.83 -15.64
N THR A 32 -4.25 5.37 -16.68
CA THR A 32 -5.00 5.95 -17.82
C THR A 32 -5.77 4.86 -18.57
N ARG A 33 -5.20 3.71 -18.83
CA ARG A 33 -5.88 2.61 -19.55
C ARG A 33 -7.00 2.01 -18.73
N GLU A 34 -6.78 1.82 -17.43
CA GLU A 34 -7.83 1.35 -16.51
C GLU A 34 -8.99 2.34 -16.47
N HIS A 35 -8.69 3.62 -16.28
CA HIS A 35 -9.70 4.67 -16.28
C HIS A 35 -10.50 4.71 -17.59
N ASN A 36 -9.82 4.76 -18.73
CA ASN A 36 -10.47 4.80 -20.05
C ASN A 36 -11.34 3.58 -20.30
N ARG A 37 -10.87 2.37 -19.94
CA ARG A 37 -11.66 1.15 -20.04
C ARG A 37 -12.93 1.24 -19.18
N ASN A 38 -12.80 1.67 -17.94
CA ASN A 38 -13.93 1.77 -17.03
C ASN A 38 -14.95 2.81 -17.50
N GLU A 39 -14.50 3.94 -18.03
CA GLU A 39 -15.38 4.95 -18.62
C GLU A 39 -16.11 4.44 -19.88
N GLN A 40 -15.42 3.72 -20.76
CA GLN A 40 -16.05 3.09 -21.92
C GLN A 40 -17.13 2.09 -21.49
N MET A 41 -16.86 1.27 -20.46
CA MET A 41 -17.81 0.31 -19.93
C MET A 41 -19.02 1.00 -19.29
N ARG A 42 -18.83 2.11 -18.56
CA ARG A 42 -19.91 2.92 -17.98
C ARG A 42 -20.79 3.54 -19.06
N THR A 43 -20.17 4.16 -20.06
CA THR A 43 -20.88 4.79 -21.17
C THR A 43 -21.68 3.76 -21.96
N SER A 44 -21.11 2.59 -22.23
CA SER A 44 -21.83 1.51 -22.92
C SER A 44 -23.00 0.97 -22.10
N LEU A 45 -22.88 0.90 -20.75
CA LEU A 45 -24.00 0.48 -19.90
C LEU A 45 -25.14 1.51 -19.94
N VAL A 46 -24.84 2.81 -19.85
CA VAL A 46 -25.87 3.86 -19.96
C VAL A 46 -26.59 3.76 -21.29
N SER A 47 -25.85 3.62 -22.39
CA SER A 47 -26.45 3.45 -23.73
C SER A 47 -27.37 2.22 -23.83
N VAL A 48 -26.99 1.07 -23.21
CA VAL A 48 -27.85 -0.11 -23.17
C VAL A 48 -29.11 0.13 -22.36
N LEU A 49 -29.01 0.83 -21.22
CA LEU A 49 -30.16 1.15 -20.38
C LEU A 49 -31.12 2.11 -21.09
N GLU A 50 -30.60 3.17 -21.72
CA GLU A 50 -31.39 4.14 -22.49
C GLU A 50 -32.11 3.44 -23.66
N ASP A 51 -31.40 2.68 -24.48
CA ASP A 51 -31.96 1.89 -25.59
C ASP A 51 -33.03 0.89 -25.12
N SER A 52 -32.76 0.23 -23.97
CA SER A 52 -33.72 -0.72 -23.38
C SER A 52 -34.99 -0.03 -22.88
N MET A 53 -34.90 1.20 -22.37
CA MET A 53 -36.06 1.98 -21.94
C MET A 53 -36.83 2.56 -23.14
N GLU A 54 -36.14 3.04 -24.17
CA GLU A 54 -36.74 3.56 -25.38
C GLU A 54 -37.58 2.52 -26.14
N LYS A 55 -37.05 1.29 -26.26
CA LYS A 55 -37.74 0.16 -26.91
C LYS A 55 -39.01 -0.33 -26.20
N ARG A 56 -39.19 0.04 -24.92
CA ARG A 56 -40.35 -0.38 -24.12
C ARG A 56 -41.60 0.52 -24.29
N GLY A 57 -41.62 1.40 -25.27
CA GLY A 57 -42.84 2.09 -25.68
C GLY A 57 -43.08 3.46 -25.05
N LYS A 58 -42.04 4.27 -24.91
CA LYS A 58 -42.20 5.69 -24.55
C LYS A 58 -43.05 6.44 -25.60
N GLU A 59 -43.17 5.92 -26.83
CA GLU A 59 -43.81 6.64 -27.96
C GLU A 59 -45.35 6.73 -27.83
N ASP A 60 -46.02 5.83 -27.06
CA ASP A 60 -47.48 5.76 -26.98
C ASP A 60 -48.08 6.38 -25.72
N MET A 61 -47.26 6.87 -24.78
CA MET A 61 -47.73 7.43 -23.53
C MET A 61 -47.74 8.94 -23.49
N TYR A 62 -48.93 9.55 -23.37
CA TYR A 62 -49.12 10.96 -23.13
C TYR A 62 -49.42 11.24 -21.67
N ILE A 63 -48.47 11.74 -20.89
CA ILE A 63 -48.74 12.28 -19.58
C ILE A 63 -48.74 13.81 -19.66
N VAL A 64 -49.85 14.44 -19.31
CA VAL A 64 -49.93 15.87 -19.10
C VAL A 64 -49.35 16.21 -17.73
N SER A 65 -48.04 16.43 -17.67
CA SER A 65 -47.41 16.88 -16.42
C SER A 65 -46.98 18.35 -16.58
N HIS A 66 -47.38 19.17 -15.62
CA HIS A 66 -46.81 20.49 -15.45
C HIS A 66 -45.60 20.41 -14.54
N SER A 67 -44.44 20.05 -15.10
CA SER A 67 -43.22 20.04 -14.32
C SER A 67 -42.51 21.38 -14.38
N TYR A 68 -42.36 22.03 -13.25
CA TYR A 68 -41.47 23.17 -13.12
C TYR A 68 -40.05 22.63 -12.90
N THR A 69 -39.25 22.66 -13.94
CA THR A 69 -37.84 22.27 -13.84
C THR A 69 -37.05 23.37 -13.14
N ARG A 70 -36.92 23.27 -11.85
CA ARG A 70 -35.92 24.02 -11.12
C ARG A 70 -34.62 23.26 -11.28
N ARG A 71 -33.65 23.82 -11.98
CA ARG A 71 -32.26 23.33 -11.94
C ARG A 71 -31.74 23.51 -10.53
N ASP A 72 -31.92 22.50 -9.70
CA ASP A 72 -31.32 22.50 -8.38
C ASP A 72 -29.83 22.25 -8.54
N PHE A 73 -29.02 23.20 -8.08
CA PHE A 73 -27.61 23.01 -7.84
C PHE A 73 -27.43 21.73 -6.99
N LYS A 74 -26.32 21.01 -7.19
CA LYS A 74 -25.95 19.79 -6.45
C LYS A 74 -26.11 20.04 -4.94
N ASP A 75 -27.28 19.71 -4.42
CA ASP A 75 -27.58 19.72 -3.01
C ASP A 75 -27.42 18.29 -2.52
N ASP A 76 -26.50 18.06 -1.59
CA ASP A 76 -26.21 16.73 -1.02
C ASP A 76 -27.35 16.24 -0.09
N SER A 77 -28.47 16.95 -0.04
CA SER A 77 -29.64 16.55 0.74
C SER A 77 -30.46 15.46 0.03
N SER A 78 -31.00 14.53 0.81
CA SER A 78 -32.00 13.56 0.32
C SER A 78 -33.24 14.32 -0.16
N LYS A 79 -33.85 13.86 -1.28
CA LYS A 79 -35.10 14.42 -1.81
C LYS A 79 -36.31 13.60 -1.37
N THR A 80 -37.37 14.27 -0.95
CA THR A 80 -38.66 13.62 -0.69
C THR A 80 -39.49 13.63 -1.96
N VAL A 81 -39.96 12.45 -2.36
CA VAL A 81 -40.79 12.25 -3.55
C VAL A 81 -42.15 11.74 -3.07
N THR A 82 -43.21 12.42 -3.47
CA THR A 82 -44.59 12.03 -3.11
C THR A 82 -45.24 11.33 -4.31
N MET A 83 -45.83 10.16 -4.07
CA MET A 83 -46.52 9.38 -5.09
C MET A 83 -47.87 8.89 -4.53
N ASP A 84 -48.93 9.08 -5.31
CA ASP A 84 -50.24 8.49 -4.99
C ASP A 84 -50.36 7.12 -5.65
N VAL A 85 -50.50 6.10 -4.85
CA VAL A 85 -50.60 4.69 -5.27
C VAL A 85 -52.02 4.10 -5.07
N GLY A 86 -53.03 4.97 -5.02
CA GLY A 86 -54.44 4.53 -4.85
C GLY A 86 -54.88 4.37 -3.40
N GLU A 87 -53.95 4.41 -2.44
CA GLU A 87 -54.20 4.41 -1.00
C GLU A 87 -54.00 5.82 -0.38
N GLY A 88 -53.77 6.84 -1.22
CA GLY A 88 -53.42 8.18 -0.88
C GLY A 88 -51.94 8.51 -1.06
N PRO A 89 -51.56 9.80 -0.97
CA PRO A 89 -50.20 10.24 -1.21
C PRO A 89 -49.24 9.69 -0.14
N LYS A 90 -48.21 8.96 -0.59
CA LYS A 90 -47.16 8.40 0.24
C LYS A 90 -45.84 9.08 -0.09
N GLU A 91 -45.09 9.44 0.95
CA GLU A 91 -43.79 10.08 0.82
C GLU A 91 -42.66 9.06 0.88
N TYR A 92 -41.71 9.21 -0.05
CA TYR A 92 -40.52 8.38 -0.15
C TYR A 92 -39.28 9.27 -0.08
N ILE A 93 -38.30 8.89 0.75
CA ILE A 93 -37.04 9.60 0.87
C ILE A 93 -36.01 8.95 -0.08
N VAL A 94 -35.61 9.70 -1.10
CA VAL A 94 -34.59 9.26 -2.08
C VAL A 94 -33.27 9.91 -1.73
N PRO A 95 -32.21 9.11 -1.41
CA PRO A 95 -30.88 9.65 -1.16
C PRO A 95 -30.33 10.42 -2.36
N ALA A 96 -29.57 11.50 -2.12
CA ALA A 96 -29.04 12.36 -3.16
C ALA A 96 -28.22 11.57 -4.23
N TYR A 97 -27.38 10.63 -3.80
CA TYR A 97 -26.57 9.84 -4.72
C TYR A 97 -27.38 8.98 -5.70
N LYS A 98 -28.59 8.49 -5.30
CA LYS A 98 -29.50 7.76 -6.19
C LYS A 98 -30.13 8.70 -7.22
N HIS A 99 -30.49 9.88 -6.77
CA HIS A 99 -31.08 10.88 -7.60
C HIS A 99 -30.12 11.39 -8.69
N TYR A 100 -28.83 11.58 -8.36
CA TYR A 100 -27.81 12.01 -9.33
C TYR A 100 -27.39 10.91 -10.33
N ASN A 101 -27.49 9.67 -9.94
CA ASN A 101 -27.17 8.53 -10.79
C ASN A 101 -28.41 7.92 -11.47
N ASN A 102 -29.55 8.65 -11.51
CA ASN A 102 -30.70 8.24 -12.29
C ASN A 102 -30.45 8.51 -13.77
N ILE A 103 -30.77 7.54 -14.64
CA ILE A 103 -30.56 7.64 -16.10
C ILE A 103 -31.40 8.75 -16.73
N ALA A 104 -32.63 8.97 -16.23
CA ALA A 104 -33.49 10.05 -16.68
C ALA A 104 -33.24 11.32 -15.86
N GLU A 105 -32.95 12.43 -16.53
CA GLU A 105 -32.78 13.73 -15.86
C GLU A 105 -34.13 14.36 -15.48
N ASN A 106 -35.14 14.18 -16.35
CA ASN A 106 -36.44 14.81 -16.21
C ASN A 106 -37.37 14.03 -15.28
N PRO A 107 -37.99 14.65 -14.26
CA PRO A 107 -38.94 13.98 -13.37
C PRO A 107 -40.10 13.29 -14.09
N THR A 108 -40.57 13.89 -15.20
CA THR A 108 -41.63 13.28 -16.01
C THR A 108 -41.18 11.97 -16.65
N GLU A 109 -39.97 11.92 -17.20
CA GLU A 109 -39.42 10.71 -17.78
C GLU A 109 -39.23 9.64 -16.72
N ARG A 110 -38.80 10.00 -15.52
CA ARG A 110 -38.68 9.07 -14.38
C ARG A 110 -40.01 8.43 -14.01
N LEU A 111 -41.09 9.23 -14.09
CA LEU A 111 -42.43 8.70 -13.81
C LEU A 111 -42.88 7.72 -14.90
N PHE A 112 -42.60 8.02 -16.18
CA PHE A 112 -42.85 7.09 -17.29
C PHE A 112 -42.05 5.80 -17.09
N ASP A 113 -40.77 5.92 -16.75
CA ASP A 113 -39.90 4.77 -16.50
C ASP A 113 -40.46 3.88 -15.38
N SER A 114 -41.00 4.46 -14.31
CA SER A 114 -41.64 3.68 -13.24
C SER A 114 -42.83 2.87 -13.74
N VAL A 115 -43.70 3.50 -14.53
CA VAL A 115 -44.90 2.82 -15.08
C VAL A 115 -44.51 1.70 -16.06
N ILE A 116 -43.56 2.01 -16.96
CA ILE A 116 -43.07 1.02 -17.93
C ILE A 116 -42.46 -0.19 -17.24
N LEU A 117 -41.65 0.06 -16.18
CA LEU A 117 -40.95 -1.00 -15.46
C LEU A 117 -41.89 -1.86 -14.59
N GLU A 118 -43.05 -1.35 -14.20
CA GLU A 118 -44.10 -2.15 -13.51
C GLU A 118 -44.72 -3.14 -14.47
N GLU A 119 -44.96 -2.75 -15.73
CA GLU A 119 -45.54 -3.64 -16.76
C GLU A 119 -44.48 -4.55 -17.41
N GLN A 120 -43.29 -4.02 -17.65
CA GLN A 120 -42.20 -4.69 -18.36
C GLN A 120 -40.89 -4.57 -17.57
N PRO A 121 -40.69 -5.42 -16.57
CA PRO A 121 -39.50 -5.35 -15.75
C PRO A 121 -38.20 -5.59 -16.54
N LEU A 122 -37.08 -5.01 -16.07
CA LEU A 122 -35.77 -5.23 -16.66
C LEU A 122 -35.27 -6.64 -16.36
N GLU A 123 -34.92 -7.35 -17.43
CA GLU A 123 -34.32 -8.69 -17.34
C GLU A 123 -32.78 -8.54 -17.34
N PRO A 124 -32.09 -8.97 -16.25
CA PRO A 124 -30.64 -8.86 -16.15
C PRO A 124 -29.90 -9.58 -17.28
N ASP A 125 -30.39 -10.76 -17.70
CA ASP A 125 -29.76 -11.57 -18.77
C ASP A 125 -29.73 -10.83 -20.10
N SER A 126 -30.87 -10.25 -20.49
CA SER A 126 -31.03 -9.48 -21.73
C SER A 126 -30.11 -8.24 -21.73
N LEU A 127 -30.09 -7.49 -20.61
CA LEU A 127 -29.22 -6.34 -20.45
C LEU A 127 -27.74 -6.72 -20.54
N ASN A 128 -27.36 -7.81 -19.87
CA ASN A 128 -25.98 -8.26 -19.86
C ASN A 128 -25.50 -8.73 -21.24
N MET A 129 -26.38 -9.41 -21.98
CA MET A 129 -26.07 -9.85 -23.35
C MET A 129 -25.83 -8.66 -24.28
N LEU A 130 -26.67 -7.61 -24.21
CA LEU A 130 -26.50 -6.38 -24.99
C LEU A 130 -25.21 -5.65 -24.58
N TRP A 131 -24.95 -5.57 -23.26
CA TRP A 131 -23.75 -4.91 -22.75
C TRP A 131 -22.47 -5.64 -23.16
N ASP A 132 -22.43 -6.98 -23.02
CA ASP A 132 -21.30 -7.82 -23.45
C ASP A 132 -21.05 -7.66 -24.99
N SER A 133 -22.11 -7.51 -25.82
CA SER A 133 -21.97 -7.31 -27.25
C SER A 133 -21.27 -5.98 -27.60
N LEU A 134 -21.62 -4.90 -26.88
CA LEU A 134 -20.93 -3.60 -27.05
C LEU A 134 -19.45 -3.65 -26.59
N TRP A 135 -19.13 -4.52 -25.62
CA TRP A 135 -17.73 -4.71 -25.26
C TRP A 135 -16.91 -5.31 -26.40
N VAL A 136 -17.48 -6.32 -27.07
CA VAL A 136 -16.83 -6.96 -28.23
C VAL A 136 -16.62 -5.95 -29.36
N GLU A 137 -17.62 -5.14 -29.66
CA GLU A 137 -17.52 -4.09 -30.68
C GLU A 137 -16.40 -3.07 -30.33
N ASN A 138 -16.29 -2.68 -29.07
CA ASN A 138 -15.28 -1.73 -28.59
C ASN A 138 -13.91 -2.40 -28.35
N GLY A 139 -13.73 -3.67 -28.69
CA GLY A 139 -12.46 -4.41 -28.50
C GLY A 139 -12.11 -4.68 -27.04
N ILE A 140 -13.08 -4.60 -26.13
CA ILE A 140 -12.89 -4.89 -24.71
C ILE A 140 -13.05 -6.39 -24.51
N SER A 141 -12.00 -7.06 -24.05
CA SER A 141 -12.04 -8.49 -23.78
C SER A 141 -12.55 -8.77 -22.37
N GLY A 142 -13.45 -9.74 -22.24
CA GLY A 142 -14.01 -10.17 -20.96
C GLY A 142 -15.52 -10.26 -21.04
N SER A 143 -16.15 -10.47 -19.91
CA SER A 143 -17.60 -10.49 -19.76
C SER A 143 -17.94 -9.94 -18.39
N GLY A 144 -18.90 -9.03 -18.32
CA GLY A 144 -19.41 -8.45 -17.11
C GLY A 144 -20.54 -9.29 -16.48
N ASN A 145 -21.06 -8.80 -15.38
CA ASN A 145 -22.30 -9.27 -14.78
C ASN A 145 -23.16 -8.08 -14.35
N ILE A 146 -24.46 -8.15 -14.59
CA ILE A 146 -25.42 -7.14 -14.19
C ILE A 146 -26.29 -7.69 -13.07
N ARG A 147 -26.47 -6.87 -12.03
CA ARG A 147 -27.45 -7.08 -10.97
C ARG A 147 -28.56 -6.05 -11.14
N VAL A 148 -29.78 -6.49 -11.17
CA VAL A 148 -30.96 -5.63 -11.10
C VAL A 148 -31.61 -5.82 -9.73
N SER A 149 -31.84 -4.74 -9.02
CA SER A 149 -32.47 -4.72 -7.71
C SER A 149 -33.71 -3.81 -7.77
N VAL A 150 -34.87 -4.36 -7.47
CA VAL A 150 -36.15 -3.65 -7.52
C VAL A 150 -36.70 -3.49 -6.12
N THR A 151 -36.99 -2.25 -5.70
CA THR A 151 -37.63 -1.91 -4.44
C THR A 151 -39.14 -1.66 -4.65
N ASP A 152 -39.96 -2.48 -4.07
CA ASP A 152 -41.43 -2.35 -4.18
C ASP A 152 -41.96 -1.13 -3.38
N LEU A 153 -43.28 -0.91 -3.43
CA LEU A 153 -43.94 0.20 -2.70
C LEU A 153 -43.93 -0.02 -1.18
N SER A 154 -43.71 -1.24 -0.73
CA SER A 154 -43.63 -1.59 0.70
C SER A 154 -42.19 -1.52 1.23
N GLY A 155 -41.23 -1.30 0.36
CA GLY A 155 -39.80 -1.24 0.71
C GLY A 155 -39.08 -2.60 0.67
N ASN A 156 -39.74 -3.67 0.20
CA ASN A 156 -39.06 -4.97 0.01
C ASN A 156 -38.19 -4.88 -1.23
N VAL A 157 -37.02 -5.52 -1.18
CA VAL A 157 -36.04 -5.51 -2.27
C VAL A 157 -35.96 -6.91 -2.89
N SER A 158 -36.23 -6.99 -4.17
CA SER A 158 -35.99 -8.20 -4.99
C SER A 158 -34.70 -8.00 -5.78
N ILE A 159 -33.85 -9.05 -5.86
CA ILE A 159 -32.54 -8.98 -6.52
C ILE A 159 -32.44 -10.10 -7.54
N ALA A 160 -32.07 -9.77 -8.76
CA ALA A 160 -31.78 -10.70 -9.84
C ALA A 160 -30.40 -10.43 -10.45
N TYR A 161 -29.70 -11.49 -10.87
CA TYR A 161 -28.39 -11.43 -11.49
C TYR A 161 -28.45 -12.07 -12.88
N ALA A 162 -27.67 -11.51 -13.82
CA ALA A 162 -27.59 -12.05 -15.18
C ALA A 162 -26.80 -13.37 -15.24
N LYS A 163 -25.85 -13.58 -14.33
CA LYS A 163 -25.00 -14.78 -14.27
C LYS A 163 -24.93 -15.30 -12.84
N ASP A 164 -24.57 -16.57 -12.71
CA ASP A 164 -24.40 -17.23 -11.41
C ASP A 164 -23.51 -16.39 -10.46
N THR A 165 -23.98 -16.24 -9.25
CA THR A 165 -23.33 -15.47 -8.18
C THR A 165 -21.92 -15.99 -7.83
N ARG A 166 -21.59 -17.24 -8.17
CA ARG A 166 -20.25 -17.80 -7.98
C ARG A 166 -19.17 -17.04 -8.74
N HIS A 167 -19.53 -16.46 -9.89
CA HIS A 167 -18.61 -15.63 -10.69
C HIS A 167 -18.43 -14.23 -10.11
N MET A 168 -19.32 -13.78 -9.22
CA MET A 168 -19.25 -12.44 -8.60
C MET A 168 -18.04 -12.25 -7.67
N LEU A 169 -17.52 -13.33 -7.07
CA LEU A 169 -16.37 -13.28 -6.14
C LEU A 169 -15.08 -12.74 -6.78
N VAL A 170 -15.02 -12.67 -8.10
CA VAL A 170 -13.83 -12.25 -8.86
C VAL A 170 -14.07 -10.92 -9.60
N LEU A 171 -15.29 -10.37 -9.52
CA LEU A 171 -15.69 -9.16 -10.24
C LEU A 171 -15.70 -7.95 -9.29
N ASP A 172 -15.23 -6.81 -9.80
CA ASP A 172 -15.28 -5.53 -9.10
C ASP A 172 -16.55 -4.77 -9.48
N SER A 173 -17.16 -4.06 -8.52
CA SER A 173 -18.30 -3.17 -8.81
C SER A 173 -17.80 -1.95 -9.59
N LEU A 174 -18.35 -1.73 -10.79
CA LEU A 174 -17.98 -0.60 -11.66
C LEU A 174 -18.80 0.65 -11.35
N CYS A 175 -20.13 0.51 -11.36
CA CYS A 175 -21.08 1.61 -11.15
C CYS A 175 -22.48 1.06 -10.83
N SER A 176 -23.33 1.94 -10.28
CA SER A 176 -24.76 1.70 -10.12
C SER A 176 -25.54 2.87 -10.73
N TYR A 177 -26.54 2.56 -11.54
CA TYR A 177 -27.49 3.51 -12.08
C TYR A 177 -28.88 3.22 -11.52
N TYR A 178 -29.71 4.23 -11.48
CA TYR A 178 -31.04 4.16 -10.95
C TYR A 178 -32.05 4.53 -12.00
N ILE A 179 -33.23 3.89 -11.96
CA ILE A 179 -34.33 4.12 -12.89
C ILE A 179 -35.62 4.28 -12.10
N GLY A 180 -36.52 5.12 -12.60
CA GLY A 180 -37.81 5.39 -12.02
C GLY A 180 -37.87 6.61 -11.12
N TYR A 181 -39.08 7.00 -10.76
CA TYR A 181 -39.36 8.25 -10.04
C TYR A 181 -38.84 8.25 -8.60
N ARG A 182 -38.91 7.10 -7.93
CA ARG A 182 -38.36 6.84 -6.59
C ARG A 182 -36.97 6.24 -6.60
N CYS A 183 -36.35 6.10 -7.78
CA CYS A 183 -35.12 5.31 -7.97
C CYS A 183 -35.32 3.87 -7.47
N GLU A 184 -36.47 3.27 -7.78
CA GLU A 184 -36.87 1.95 -7.33
C GLU A 184 -36.11 0.81 -7.97
N VAL A 185 -35.62 1.03 -9.20
CA VAL A 185 -34.80 0.04 -9.89
C VAL A 185 -33.34 0.48 -9.84
N GLU A 186 -32.50 -0.36 -9.27
CA GLU A 186 -31.04 -0.19 -9.23
C GLU A 186 -30.39 -1.22 -10.14
N VAL A 187 -29.61 -0.76 -11.10
CA VAL A 187 -28.81 -1.59 -11.99
C VAL A 187 -27.33 -1.40 -11.64
N THR A 188 -26.73 -2.45 -11.09
CA THR A 188 -25.31 -2.45 -10.74
C THR A 188 -24.51 -3.34 -11.68
N ALA A 189 -23.48 -2.76 -12.26
CA ALA A 189 -22.55 -3.45 -13.14
C ALA A 189 -21.31 -3.94 -12.41
N PHE A 190 -20.91 -5.16 -12.73
CA PHE A 190 -19.69 -5.78 -12.21
C PHE A 190 -18.78 -6.17 -13.38
N VAL A 191 -17.48 -5.90 -13.22
CA VAL A 191 -16.48 -6.09 -14.28
C VAL A 191 -15.29 -6.88 -13.76
N PRO A 192 -14.61 -7.64 -14.61
CA PRO A 192 -13.37 -8.30 -14.22
C PRO A 192 -12.28 -7.28 -13.93
N PRO A 193 -11.40 -7.56 -12.94
CA PRO A 193 -10.30 -6.68 -12.59
C PRO A 193 -9.41 -6.40 -13.81
N PHE A 194 -8.91 -5.17 -13.88
CA PHE A 194 -8.06 -4.76 -15.00
C PHE A 194 -6.75 -5.53 -15.00
N ARG A 195 -6.46 -6.24 -16.09
CA ARG A 195 -5.20 -6.96 -16.29
C ARG A 195 -4.34 -6.25 -17.30
N TYR A 196 -3.46 -5.38 -16.83
CA TYR A 196 -2.59 -4.53 -17.66
C TYR A 196 -1.83 -5.28 -18.75
N TRP A 197 -1.28 -6.46 -18.45
CA TRP A 197 -0.50 -7.25 -19.42
C TRP A 197 -1.29 -7.69 -20.65
N ARG A 198 -2.64 -7.78 -20.57
CA ARG A 198 -3.49 -8.09 -21.72
C ARG A 198 -3.67 -6.91 -22.67
N SER A 199 -3.49 -5.70 -22.16
CA SER A 199 -3.62 -4.45 -22.94
C SER A 199 -2.28 -3.91 -23.43
N MET A 200 -1.17 -4.61 -23.14
CA MET A 200 0.18 -4.20 -23.51
C MET A 200 0.39 -4.28 -25.02
N THR A 201 0.90 -3.19 -25.60
CA THR A 201 1.42 -3.17 -26.96
C THR A 201 2.87 -3.67 -27.00
N LEU A 202 3.39 -3.99 -28.20
CA LEU A 202 4.81 -4.36 -28.39
C LEU A 202 5.75 -3.27 -27.82
N TRP A 203 5.39 -1.99 -27.98
CA TRP A 203 6.14 -0.87 -27.45
C TRP A 203 6.20 -0.85 -25.91
N ASP A 204 5.12 -1.26 -25.24
CA ASP A 204 5.11 -1.35 -23.78
C ASP A 204 6.04 -2.49 -23.31
N TRP A 205 6.06 -3.62 -23.98
CA TRP A 205 7.03 -4.71 -23.72
C TRP A 205 8.47 -4.25 -23.87
N ILE A 206 8.78 -3.50 -24.93
CA ILE A 206 10.10 -2.92 -25.15
C ILE A 206 10.47 -1.99 -23.99
N LYS A 207 9.56 -1.12 -23.54
CA LYS A 207 9.79 -0.22 -22.38
C LYS A 207 10.05 -1.00 -21.08
N HIS A 208 9.32 -2.08 -20.82
CA HIS A 208 9.59 -2.94 -19.67
C HIS A 208 10.96 -3.61 -19.75
N ALA A 209 11.36 -4.08 -20.95
CA ALA A 209 12.69 -4.63 -21.16
C ALA A 209 13.79 -3.57 -20.90
N PHE A 210 13.59 -2.34 -21.39
CA PHE A 210 14.51 -1.23 -21.10
C PHE A 210 14.55 -0.87 -19.61
N LEU A 211 13.43 -0.92 -18.90
CA LEU A 211 13.37 -0.69 -17.46
C LEU A 211 14.22 -1.75 -16.72
N LEU A 212 14.04 -3.02 -17.04
CA LEU A 212 14.84 -4.09 -16.45
C LEU A 212 16.34 -3.92 -16.77
N PHE A 213 16.67 -3.59 -18.01
CA PHE A 213 18.03 -3.33 -18.43
C PHE A 213 18.66 -2.14 -17.67
N SER A 214 17.93 -1.05 -17.47
CA SER A 214 18.42 0.12 -16.73
C SER A 214 18.66 -0.20 -15.25
N VAL A 215 17.81 -1.05 -14.64
CA VAL A 215 18.00 -1.54 -13.27
C VAL A 215 19.26 -2.40 -13.16
N VAL A 216 19.50 -3.31 -14.12
CA VAL A 216 20.73 -4.13 -14.17
C VAL A 216 21.97 -3.26 -14.32
N LEU A 217 21.93 -2.26 -15.20
CA LEU A 217 23.03 -1.30 -15.38
C LEU A 217 23.30 -0.50 -14.10
N PHE A 218 22.26 -0.11 -13.38
CA PHE A 218 22.38 0.58 -12.10
C PHE A 218 23.13 -0.28 -11.07
N PHE A 219 22.70 -1.52 -10.86
CA PHE A 219 23.36 -2.45 -9.94
C PHE A 219 24.78 -2.80 -10.36
N TRP A 220 25.02 -2.95 -11.66
CA TRP A 220 26.37 -3.16 -12.17
C TRP A 220 27.28 -1.96 -11.94
N GLY A 221 26.81 -0.76 -12.26
CA GLY A 221 27.51 0.50 -12.01
C GLY A 221 27.81 0.73 -10.52
N TRP A 222 26.81 0.43 -9.65
CA TRP A 222 26.96 0.47 -8.20
C TRP A 222 28.04 -0.49 -7.71
N ASN A 223 28.03 -1.73 -8.19
CA ASN A 223 29.03 -2.75 -7.82
C ASN A 223 30.44 -2.36 -8.27
N VAL A 224 30.58 -1.86 -9.50
CA VAL A 224 31.88 -1.34 -10.02
C VAL A 224 32.34 -0.14 -9.21
N HIS A 225 31.44 0.77 -8.82
CA HIS A 225 31.78 1.91 -7.99
C HIS A 225 32.24 1.49 -6.59
N ASN A 226 31.53 0.56 -5.97
CA ASN A 226 31.84 0.08 -4.61
C ASN A 226 33.14 -0.73 -4.56
N ARG A 227 33.41 -1.59 -5.55
CA ARG A 227 34.68 -2.35 -5.61
C ARG A 227 35.89 -1.41 -5.68
N ARG A 228 35.79 -0.31 -6.37
CA ARG A 228 36.88 0.68 -6.49
C ARG A 228 37.10 1.50 -5.22
N PHE A 229 36.06 1.75 -4.43
CA PHE A 229 36.20 2.37 -3.11
C PHE A 229 37.04 1.51 -2.17
N VAL A 230 36.88 0.20 -2.24
CA VAL A 230 37.64 -0.79 -1.46
C VAL A 230 39.11 -0.86 -1.93
N GLU A 231 39.37 -0.78 -3.25
CA GLU A 231 40.72 -0.81 -3.81
C GLU A 231 41.53 0.45 -3.48
N VAL A 232 40.91 1.65 -3.59
CA VAL A 232 41.57 2.92 -3.24
C VAL A 232 41.93 2.93 -1.74
N ARG A 233 41.06 2.43 -0.89
CA ARG A 233 41.32 2.30 0.56
C ARG A 233 42.44 1.28 0.87
N ARG A 234 42.61 0.24 0.04
CA ARG A 234 43.72 -0.72 0.14
C ARG A 234 45.06 -0.15 -0.32
N SER A 235 45.09 0.63 -1.39
CA SER A 235 46.32 1.25 -1.90
C SER A 235 46.86 2.30 -0.91
N ASP A 236 45.99 3.10 -0.29
CA ASP A 236 46.38 4.09 0.72
C ASP A 236 46.98 3.42 1.98
N VAL A 237 46.46 2.23 2.36
CA VAL A 237 47.01 1.46 3.49
C VAL A 237 48.35 0.78 3.13
N THR A 238 48.57 0.41 1.86
CA THR A 238 49.83 -0.24 1.43
C THR A 238 50.93 0.76 1.19
N GLU A 239 50.61 2.01 0.78
CA GLU A 239 51.61 3.08 0.59
C GLU A 239 52.12 3.64 1.93
N LEU A 240 51.30 3.57 3.00
CA LEU A 240 51.68 3.92 4.37
C LEU A 240 52.58 2.86 5.05
N ALA A 241 52.58 1.63 4.57
CA ALA A 241 53.42 0.55 5.12
C ALA A 241 54.84 0.48 4.53
N GLY A 242 55.15 1.31 3.50
CA GLY A 242 56.44 1.28 2.78
C GLY A 242 57.47 2.32 3.16
N THR A 243 57.20 3.20 4.14
CA THR A 243 58.14 4.27 4.50
C THR A 243 58.42 4.26 6.00
N GLU A 244 59.35 3.40 6.39
CA GLU A 244 59.97 3.41 7.71
C GLU A 244 60.92 4.60 7.81
N LYS A 245 60.43 5.76 8.23
CA LYS A 245 61.18 6.89 8.75
C LYS A 245 60.58 7.34 10.06
N GLU A 246 61.38 7.22 11.10
CA GLU A 246 61.09 7.77 12.43
C GLU A 246 60.54 9.19 12.37
N ILE A 247 59.29 9.36 12.77
CA ILE A 247 58.68 10.67 12.99
C ILE A 247 57.85 10.58 14.29
N PRO A 248 57.85 11.65 15.09
CA PRO A 248 57.39 11.63 16.47
C PRO A 248 55.93 11.28 16.61
N VAL A 249 55.61 10.57 17.69
CA VAL A 249 54.29 10.14 18.10
C VAL A 249 53.27 11.25 18.01
N VAL A 250 52.61 11.35 16.88
CA VAL A 250 51.30 12.01 16.79
C VAL A 250 50.26 10.95 17.09
N VAL A 251 49.60 11.11 18.22
CA VAL A 251 48.43 10.30 18.58
C VAL A 251 47.41 10.45 17.48
N LEU A 252 47.43 9.53 16.50
CA LEU A 252 46.33 9.31 15.59
C LEU A 252 45.15 8.79 16.42
N LYS A 253 44.15 9.64 16.54
CA LYS A 253 42.83 9.25 17.04
C LYS A 253 42.34 8.12 16.14
N GLU A 254 42.58 6.87 16.52
CA GLU A 254 41.98 5.70 15.91
C GLU A 254 40.49 5.96 15.79
N THR A 255 39.95 5.80 14.59
CA THR A 255 38.51 5.69 14.37
C THR A 255 38.12 4.46 15.16
N ALA A 256 37.71 4.65 16.41
CA ALA A 256 37.31 3.59 17.33
C ALA A 256 36.24 2.75 16.62
N SER A 257 36.61 1.52 16.26
CA SER A 257 35.60 0.47 16.04
C SER A 257 34.79 0.42 17.33
N CYS A 258 33.51 0.87 17.28
CA CYS A 258 32.65 0.90 18.46
C CYS A 258 32.26 -0.54 18.81
N ILE A 259 33.22 -1.28 19.41
CA ILE A 259 33.01 -2.64 19.92
C ILE A 259 32.81 -2.53 21.42
N TYR A 260 31.64 -2.95 21.86
CA TYR A 260 31.27 -3.00 23.29
C TYR A 260 31.40 -4.42 23.77
N GLN A 261 32.06 -4.60 24.91
CA GLN A 261 32.12 -5.90 25.60
C GLN A 261 30.92 -6.04 26.54
N LEU A 262 30.11 -7.06 26.30
CA LEU A 262 28.93 -7.38 27.11
C LEU A 262 29.23 -8.60 27.98
N GLY A 263 29.67 -8.36 29.23
CA GLY A 263 30.14 -9.43 30.08
C GLY A 263 31.44 -10.08 29.60
N ASP A 264 31.69 -11.32 29.99
CA ASP A 264 33.00 -11.94 29.81
C ASP A 264 33.26 -12.43 28.37
N ASP A 265 32.22 -12.80 27.64
CA ASP A 265 32.36 -13.51 26.34
C ASP A 265 31.70 -12.90 25.15
N VAL A 266 30.83 -11.91 25.33
CA VAL A 266 29.99 -11.35 24.25
C VAL A 266 30.50 -9.98 23.81
N LEU A 267 30.77 -9.84 22.51
CA LEU A 267 31.18 -8.59 21.89
C LEU A 267 30.04 -8.07 21.00
N PHE A 268 29.73 -6.79 21.11
CA PHE A 268 28.80 -6.10 20.23
C PHE A 268 29.54 -5.09 19.35
N ASP A 269 29.55 -5.33 18.05
CA ASP A 269 30.03 -4.40 17.04
C ASP A 269 28.86 -3.54 16.55
N SER A 270 28.79 -2.31 17.00
CA SER A 270 27.72 -1.39 16.65
C SER A 270 27.78 -0.95 15.19
N THR A 271 28.94 -0.93 14.57
CA THR A 271 29.16 -0.53 13.18
C THR A 271 28.59 -1.59 12.21
N ASN A 272 28.91 -2.86 12.49
CA ASN A 272 28.44 -3.99 11.67
C ASN A 272 27.15 -4.61 12.18
N ARG A 273 26.62 -4.16 13.32
CA ARG A 273 25.39 -4.67 13.99
C ARG A 273 25.50 -6.17 14.31
N LEU A 274 26.65 -6.57 14.77
CA LEU A 274 26.96 -7.96 15.08
C LEU A 274 27.09 -8.20 16.58
N LEU A 275 26.42 -9.24 17.09
CA LEU A 275 26.77 -9.86 18.37
C LEU A 275 27.67 -11.05 18.10
N ARG A 276 28.77 -11.15 18.83
CA ARG A 276 29.76 -12.23 18.68
C ARG A 276 30.08 -12.84 20.03
N ARG A 277 30.03 -14.18 20.10
CA ARG A 277 30.50 -14.98 21.23
C ARG A 277 31.34 -16.15 20.73
N GLY A 278 32.65 -16.05 20.90
CA GLY A 278 33.57 -17.03 20.29
C GLY A 278 33.37 -17.16 18.79
N ASN A 279 32.96 -18.34 18.31
CA ASN A 279 32.68 -18.61 16.89
C ASN A 279 31.22 -18.32 16.48
N GLN A 280 30.33 -18.04 17.42
CA GLN A 280 28.96 -17.69 17.12
C GLN A 280 28.85 -16.21 16.76
N VAL A 281 28.18 -15.92 15.65
CA VAL A 281 27.95 -14.55 15.15
C VAL A 281 26.46 -14.39 14.81
N LYS A 282 25.85 -13.36 15.36
CA LYS A 282 24.45 -13.03 15.10
C LYS A 282 24.29 -11.61 14.58
N ASN A 283 23.62 -11.46 13.45
CA ASN A 283 23.25 -10.17 12.89
C ASN A 283 22.02 -9.61 13.60
N LEU A 284 22.10 -8.35 14.04
CA LEU A 284 20.99 -7.63 14.63
C LEU A 284 20.27 -6.78 13.56
N LEU A 285 18.95 -6.72 13.65
CA LEU A 285 18.15 -5.79 12.85
C LEU A 285 18.50 -4.34 13.24
N PRO A 286 18.39 -3.36 12.33
CA PRO A 286 18.78 -1.98 12.58
C PRO A 286 18.19 -1.38 13.86
N GLN A 287 16.90 -1.54 14.10
CA GLN A 287 16.22 -1.03 15.30
C GLN A 287 16.65 -1.74 16.57
N VAL A 288 16.94 -3.05 16.51
CA VAL A 288 17.43 -3.84 17.65
C VAL A 288 18.85 -3.42 18.02
N SER A 289 19.71 -3.20 17.02
CA SER A 289 21.06 -2.69 17.21
C SER A 289 21.07 -1.28 17.79
N ALA A 290 20.20 -0.39 17.29
CA ALA A 290 20.07 0.96 17.81
C ALA A 290 19.58 1.00 19.25
N LEU A 291 18.62 0.13 19.63
CA LEU A 291 18.17 0.00 21.01
C LEU A 291 19.28 -0.51 21.94
N LEU A 292 20.04 -1.52 21.51
CA LEU A 292 21.17 -2.03 22.29
C LEU A 292 22.23 -0.97 22.50
N LEU A 293 22.62 -0.23 21.45
CA LEU A 293 23.58 0.86 21.54
C LEU A 293 23.09 1.95 22.49
N GLY A 294 21.84 2.39 22.36
CA GLY A 294 21.27 3.42 23.24
C GLY A 294 21.26 2.97 24.72
N LEU A 295 20.96 1.70 24.99
CA LEU A 295 21.03 1.15 26.36
C LEU A 295 22.47 1.12 26.91
N LEU A 296 23.47 0.83 26.06
CA LEU A 296 24.87 0.80 26.48
C LEU A 296 25.43 2.19 26.74
N GLU A 297 24.92 3.21 26.05
CA GLU A 297 25.31 4.60 26.24
C GLU A 297 24.53 5.31 27.36
N ALA A 298 23.41 4.74 27.80
CA ALA A 298 22.58 5.29 28.86
C ALA A 298 23.15 5.03 30.26
N ASP A 299 22.98 5.96 31.17
CA ASP A 299 23.40 5.84 32.57
C ASP A 299 22.74 4.63 33.24
N GLY A 300 23.56 3.74 33.82
CA GLY A 300 23.09 2.51 34.46
C GLY A 300 22.42 1.52 33.50
N TYR A 301 22.74 1.63 32.18
CA TYR A 301 22.17 0.79 31.13
C TYR A 301 20.64 0.79 31.11
N CYS A 302 20.04 1.94 31.44
CA CYS A 302 18.61 2.08 31.64
C CYS A 302 18.04 3.22 30.78
N MET A 303 16.98 2.94 30.01
CA MET A 303 16.28 3.94 29.19
C MET A 303 14.78 4.00 29.51
N LEU A 304 14.23 5.20 29.52
CA LEU A 304 12.78 5.41 29.59
C LEU A 304 12.13 5.05 28.24
N MET A 305 10.89 4.63 28.30
CA MET A 305 10.13 4.31 27.07
C MET A 305 10.00 5.53 26.12
N SER A 306 9.89 6.75 26.68
CA SER A 306 9.91 8.01 25.94
C SER A 306 11.18 8.21 25.11
N ASP A 307 12.32 7.90 25.71
CA ASP A 307 13.63 8.10 25.09
C ASP A 307 13.87 7.06 23.99
N ILE A 308 13.38 5.84 24.20
CA ILE A 308 13.38 4.78 23.18
C ILE A 308 12.52 5.18 21.97
N TYR A 309 11.37 5.86 22.19
CA TYR A 309 10.58 6.40 21.08
C TYR A 309 11.35 7.40 20.25
N LEU A 310 11.99 8.36 20.89
CA LEU A 310 12.78 9.39 20.20
C LEU A 310 13.99 8.80 19.46
N LEU A 311 14.62 7.77 20.04
CA LEU A 311 15.75 7.08 19.45
C LEU A 311 15.37 6.27 18.20
N LEU A 312 14.28 5.48 18.27
CA LEU A 312 13.92 4.54 17.21
C LEU A 312 12.98 5.12 16.17
N TRP A 313 12.17 6.13 16.53
CA TRP A 313 11.18 6.79 15.65
C TRP A 313 11.13 8.30 15.90
N PRO A 314 12.17 9.04 15.44
CA PRO A 314 12.23 10.49 15.60
C PRO A 314 11.12 11.24 14.85
N ASP A 315 10.44 10.56 13.92
CA ASP A 315 9.30 11.04 13.15
C ASP A 315 7.96 10.98 13.92
N GLY A 316 7.96 10.50 15.16
CA GLY A 316 6.76 10.36 15.99
C GLY A 316 5.87 9.17 15.63
N SER A 317 6.27 8.28 14.70
CA SER A 317 5.48 7.11 14.29
C SER A 317 5.54 5.94 15.29
N GLY A 318 6.29 6.08 16.39
CA GLY A 318 6.47 5.06 17.43
C GLY A 318 5.17 4.77 18.20
N ARG A 319 4.89 3.48 18.45
CA ARG A 319 3.80 3.00 19.33
C ARG A 319 4.38 2.04 20.37
N SER A 320 3.73 1.94 21.55
CA SER A 320 4.17 1.05 22.64
C SER A 320 4.37 -0.39 22.19
N GLU A 321 3.47 -0.92 21.38
CA GLU A 321 3.54 -2.28 20.83
C GLU A 321 4.82 -2.52 20.00
N ARG A 322 5.25 -1.52 19.24
CA ARG A 322 6.47 -1.59 18.43
C ARG A 322 7.72 -1.66 19.32
N VAL A 323 7.76 -0.87 20.40
CA VAL A 323 8.87 -0.92 21.37
C VAL A 323 8.94 -2.30 22.02
N HIS A 324 7.78 -2.83 22.47
CA HIS A 324 7.73 -4.18 23.03
C HIS A 324 8.21 -5.24 22.04
N THR A 325 7.88 -5.10 20.76
CA THR A 325 8.35 -6.02 19.70
C THR A 325 9.87 -5.95 19.52
N VAL A 326 10.45 -4.74 19.45
CA VAL A 326 11.91 -4.55 19.30
C VAL A 326 12.65 -5.05 20.54
N ALA A 327 12.15 -4.71 21.73
CA ALA A 327 12.71 -5.20 23.01
C ALA A 327 12.61 -6.73 23.15
N GLY A 328 11.51 -7.34 22.68
CA GLY A 328 11.35 -8.78 22.62
C GLY A 328 12.39 -9.47 21.74
N ARG A 329 12.65 -8.90 20.56
CA ARG A 329 13.68 -9.39 19.63
C ARG A 329 15.08 -9.24 20.20
N LEU A 330 15.37 -8.12 20.88
CA LEU A 330 16.65 -7.92 21.57
C LEU A 330 16.82 -8.94 22.68
N ARG A 331 15.79 -9.16 23.51
CA ARG A 331 15.82 -10.16 24.58
C ARG A 331 16.11 -11.56 24.03
N SER A 332 15.43 -11.98 22.97
CA SER A 332 15.69 -13.27 22.33
C SER A 332 17.11 -13.38 21.78
N SER A 333 17.63 -12.30 21.17
CA SER A 333 18.98 -12.29 20.61
C SER A 333 20.05 -12.36 21.69
N LEU A 334 19.87 -11.68 22.83
CA LEU A 334 20.79 -11.72 23.96
C LEU A 334 20.75 -13.08 24.66
N ALA A 335 19.57 -13.63 24.91
CA ALA A 335 19.41 -14.95 25.54
C ALA A 335 20.04 -16.08 24.74
N GLU A 336 20.02 -16.00 23.42
CA GLU A 336 20.66 -16.97 22.53
C GLU A 336 22.20 -16.88 22.59
N MET A 337 22.73 -15.67 22.80
CA MET A 337 24.18 -15.48 22.90
C MET A 337 24.71 -15.73 24.28
N SER A 338 24.03 -15.29 25.34
CA SER A 338 24.44 -15.54 26.72
C SER A 338 23.26 -15.44 27.70
N PRO A 339 23.08 -16.43 28.58
CA PRO A 339 22.06 -16.37 29.63
C PRO A 339 22.40 -15.34 30.74
N GLN A 340 23.63 -14.84 30.78
CA GLN A 340 24.10 -13.87 31.77
C GLN A 340 23.69 -12.44 31.43
N ILE A 341 23.25 -12.21 30.19
CA ILE A 341 22.82 -10.89 29.69
C ILE A 341 21.30 -10.90 29.51
N SER A 342 20.61 -10.08 30.27
CA SER A 342 19.15 -10.02 30.20
C SER A 342 18.62 -8.61 30.08
N LEU A 343 17.54 -8.45 29.31
CA LEU A 343 16.81 -7.19 29.19
C LEU A 343 15.56 -7.27 30.08
N VAL A 344 15.51 -6.44 31.11
CA VAL A 344 14.39 -6.37 32.06
C VAL A 344 13.54 -5.15 31.74
N SER A 345 12.22 -5.29 31.82
CA SER A 345 11.27 -4.19 31.70
C SER A 345 10.49 -3.98 32.99
N GLY A 346 10.33 -2.74 33.44
CA GLY A 346 9.54 -2.39 34.61
C GLY A 346 9.33 -0.88 34.71
N ASN A 347 8.17 -0.42 35.20
CA ASN A 347 7.84 0.99 35.41
C ASN A 347 8.16 1.91 34.23
N SER A 348 7.76 1.52 33.01
CA SER A 348 8.01 2.26 31.77
C SER A 348 9.51 2.46 31.43
N LYS A 349 10.37 1.58 31.90
CA LYS A 349 11.81 1.56 31.67
C LYS A 349 12.26 0.22 31.12
N TYR A 350 13.35 0.24 30.35
CA TYR A 350 14.09 -0.96 29.96
C TYR A 350 15.50 -0.86 30.51
N GLN A 351 15.99 -1.94 31.12
CA GLN A 351 17.32 -2.02 31.70
C GLN A 351 18.04 -3.26 31.20
N LEU A 352 19.24 -3.08 30.71
CA LEU A 352 20.15 -4.17 30.37
C LEU A 352 20.89 -4.59 31.65
N LYS A 353 20.75 -5.86 32.06
CA LYS A 353 21.48 -6.46 33.19
C LYS A 353 22.55 -7.37 32.62
N ILE A 354 23.79 -7.13 33.04
CA ILE A 354 24.98 -7.90 32.71
C ILE A 354 25.47 -8.46 34.01
N ALA A 355 25.40 -9.78 34.19
CA ALA A 355 25.93 -10.43 35.37
C ALA A 355 27.45 -10.60 35.18
N HIS A 356 28.26 -9.88 35.97
CA HIS A 356 29.68 -10.15 36.08
C HIS A 356 29.85 -11.37 37.02
N SER A 357 30.64 -12.36 36.59
CA SER A 357 31.17 -13.36 37.52
C SER A 357 32.10 -12.66 38.49
N ILE A 358 31.63 -12.40 39.68
CA ILE A 358 32.54 -12.01 40.80
C ILE A 358 33.37 -13.25 41.11
N GLU A 359 34.61 -13.33 40.61
CA GLU A 359 35.61 -14.18 41.20
C GLU A 359 35.87 -13.65 42.60
N GLU A 360 35.26 -14.28 43.59
CA GLU A 360 35.56 -14.13 44.99
C GLU A 360 36.95 -14.71 45.21
N ASN A 361 37.99 -13.89 45.08
CA ASN A 361 39.33 -14.20 45.55
C ASN A 361 39.28 -14.27 47.07
N THR A 362 38.95 -15.45 47.58
CA THR A 362 39.22 -15.82 48.98
C THR A 362 40.74 -15.86 49.18
N ALA A 363 41.28 -14.79 49.71
CA ALA A 363 42.66 -14.79 50.19
C ALA A 363 42.80 -15.85 51.28
N PRO A 364 43.87 -16.69 51.28
CA PRO A 364 44.07 -17.67 52.33
C PRO A 364 44.39 -16.95 53.65
N ASP A 365 43.61 -17.29 54.71
CA ASP A 365 43.89 -16.92 56.08
C ASP A 365 45.28 -17.48 56.47
N VAL A 366 46.21 -16.54 56.67
CA VAL A 366 47.49 -16.86 57.28
C VAL A 366 47.29 -16.88 58.81
N ASP A 367 47.14 -18.07 59.32
CA ASP A 367 47.27 -18.34 60.79
C ASP A 367 48.59 -17.77 61.29
N LEU A 368 48.53 -16.72 62.07
CA LEU A 368 49.59 -16.32 62.96
C LEU A 368 49.28 -16.83 64.35
N GLN A 369 49.73 -18.08 64.65
CA GLN A 369 50.05 -18.49 66.01
C GLN A 369 51.38 -17.87 66.38
N ASN A 370 51.39 -16.97 67.34
CA ASN A 370 52.17 -16.93 68.59
C ASN A 370 51.95 -15.60 69.31
#